data_fe94c93ef9598bb5255cfbeb36c6e8af
#
_entry.id   fe94c93ef9598bb5255cfbeb36c6e8af
#
_cell.length_a   1.000
_cell.length_b   1.000
_cell.length_c   1.000
_cell.angle_alpha   90.00
_cell.angle_beta   90.00
_cell.angle_gamma   90.00
#
_symmetry.space_group_name_H-M   'P 1'
#
loop_
_entity.id
_entity.type
_entity.pdbx_description
1 polymer ?
#
loop_
_entity_poly.entity_id
_entity_poly.type
_entity_poly.pdbx_seq_one_letter_code
_entity_poly.pdbx_strand_id
1 'polypeptide(L)'
;MKKNKVFKGQPGYFLSRKKKLLMGSLAGFLMMFLFFVTGFIIYGTPKNLFSVLAVITVLPTTKIYVQYMMLPWKNNADREYLEKIKAEYPDVDFYAELLMTGLDKRYEITYLAIDKDENITAYSGNPKSEKELFSKAVVNFLNYYNFDAKVKLFTDIREFEKYLKKIDGKNLSYT
;
A
#
# COMPACT_ATOMS: atom_id res chain seq x y z
N MET A 1 -9.45 7.22 24.29
CA MET A 1 -9.42 7.47 22.85
C MET A 1 -9.44 6.14 22.11
N LYS A 2 -10.56 5.74 21.49
CA LYS A 2 -10.63 4.55 20.63
C LYS A 2 -9.77 4.81 19.39
N LYS A 3 -8.66 4.11 19.23
CA LYS A 3 -7.88 4.11 17.98
C LYS A 3 -8.78 3.56 16.88
N ASN A 4 -9.31 4.43 16.02
CA ASN A 4 -10.04 4.00 14.83
C ASN A 4 -9.13 3.09 14.01
N LYS A 5 -9.60 1.87 13.80
CA LYS A 5 -8.88 0.85 13.03
C LYS A 5 -8.94 1.27 11.56
N VAL A 6 -7.82 1.73 11.01
CA VAL A 6 -7.73 2.12 9.60
C VAL A 6 -7.64 0.85 8.76
N PHE A 7 -8.57 0.70 7.79
CA PHE A 7 -8.64 -0.45 6.89
C PHE A 7 -7.83 -0.19 5.61
N LYS A 8 -7.53 -1.26 4.89
CA LYS A 8 -6.88 -1.19 3.57
C LYS A 8 -7.76 -0.39 2.60
N GLY A 9 -7.16 0.55 1.85
CA GLY A 9 -7.89 1.46 0.97
C GLY A 9 -8.34 2.77 1.62
N GLN A 10 -7.95 3.02 2.88
CA GLN A 10 -8.22 4.28 3.58
C GLN A 10 -6.94 5.09 3.80
N PRO A 11 -7.01 6.44 3.81
CA PRO A 11 -5.87 7.31 4.12
C PRO A 11 -5.29 7.01 5.51
N GLY A 12 -3.96 6.98 5.62
CA GLY A 12 -3.26 6.64 6.86
C GLY A 12 -3.05 5.15 7.10
N TYR A 13 -3.50 4.29 6.18
CA TYR A 13 -3.29 2.84 6.29
C TYR A 13 -1.80 2.48 6.26
N PHE A 14 -1.04 3.02 5.32
CA PHE A 14 0.39 2.74 5.23
C PHE A 14 1.15 3.19 6.47
N LEU A 15 0.86 4.36 6.99
CA LEU A 15 1.51 4.87 8.21
C LEU A 15 1.21 3.98 9.42
N SER A 16 -0.06 3.60 9.60
CA SER A 16 -0.47 2.72 10.70
C SER A 16 0.17 1.34 10.60
N ARG A 17 0.21 0.75 9.39
CA ARG A 17 0.82 -0.55 9.14
C ARG A 17 2.34 -0.50 9.33
N LYS A 18 2.99 0.55 8.82
CA LYS A 18 4.43 0.77 8.94
C LYS A 18 4.87 0.85 10.41
N LYS A 19 4.12 1.60 11.24
CA LYS A 19 4.39 1.68 12.68
C LYS A 19 4.29 0.33 13.37
N LYS A 20 3.29 -0.48 13.02
CA LYS A 20 3.14 -1.84 13.58
C LYS A 20 4.28 -2.76 13.17
N LEU A 21 4.69 -2.73 11.90
CA LEU A 21 5.79 -3.55 11.38
C LEU A 21 7.13 -3.12 12.00
N LEU A 22 7.36 -1.83 12.17
CA LEU A 22 8.56 -1.32 12.85
C LEU A 22 8.64 -1.80 14.31
N MET A 23 7.54 -1.69 15.05
CA MET A 23 7.49 -2.16 16.43
C MET A 23 7.71 -3.68 16.51
N GLY A 24 7.10 -4.45 15.60
CA GLY A 24 7.28 -5.90 15.52
C GLY A 24 8.71 -6.30 15.18
N SER A 25 9.36 -5.63 14.23
CA SER A 25 10.75 -5.89 13.88
C SER A 25 11.71 -5.52 15.01
N LEU A 26 11.48 -4.38 15.68
CA LEU A 26 12.30 -3.95 16.82
C LEU A 26 12.20 -4.94 17.99
N ALA A 27 10.97 -5.42 18.30
CA ALA A 27 10.77 -6.45 19.33
C ALA A 27 11.46 -7.76 18.98
N GLY A 28 11.41 -8.17 17.70
CA GLY A 28 12.11 -9.37 17.23
C GLY A 28 13.63 -9.26 17.33
N PHE A 29 14.21 -8.13 16.93
CA PHE A 29 15.66 -7.89 17.10
C PHE A 29 16.07 -7.84 18.56
N LEU A 30 15.26 -7.22 19.43
CA LEU A 30 15.52 -7.19 20.86
C LEU A 30 15.51 -8.61 21.44
N MET A 31 14.54 -9.44 21.08
CA MET A 31 14.44 -10.83 21.53
C MET A 31 15.65 -11.66 21.07
N MET A 32 16.06 -11.52 19.81
CA MET A 32 17.28 -12.13 19.28
C MET A 32 18.51 -11.74 20.09
N PHE A 33 18.66 -10.44 20.38
CA PHE A 33 19.77 -9.92 21.15
C PHE A 33 19.78 -10.47 22.58
N LEU A 34 18.63 -10.54 23.24
CA LEU A 34 18.49 -11.11 24.56
C LEU A 34 18.90 -12.60 24.60
N PHE A 35 18.43 -13.40 23.64
CA PHE A 35 18.86 -14.80 23.55
C PHE A 35 20.37 -14.94 23.41
N PHE A 36 20.98 -14.15 22.51
CA PHE A 36 22.41 -14.19 22.27
C PHE A 36 23.22 -13.82 23.54
N VAL A 37 22.86 -12.72 24.20
CA VAL A 37 23.54 -12.23 25.41
C VAL A 37 23.37 -13.20 26.54
N THR A 38 22.16 -13.73 26.79
CA THR A 38 21.89 -14.72 27.84
C THR A 38 22.72 -15.98 27.61
N GLY A 39 22.76 -16.47 26.37
CA GLY A 39 23.58 -17.64 26.05
C GLY A 39 25.08 -17.42 26.27
N PHE A 40 25.56 -16.22 25.91
CA PHE A 40 26.97 -15.88 26.13
C PHE A 40 27.33 -15.76 27.60
N ILE A 41 26.46 -15.16 28.43
CA ILE A 41 26.71 -15.04 29.89
C ILE A 41 26.73 -16.41 30.59
N ILE A 42 25.78 -17.29 30.22
CA ILE A 42 25.66 -18.62 30.90
C ILE A 42 26.78 -19.57 30.49
N TYR A 43 27.13 -19.61 29.20
CA TYR A 43 28.05 -20.63 28.68
C TYR A 43 29.46 -20.11 28.38
N GLY A 44 29.70 -18.81 28.44
CA GLY A 44 31.02 -18.20 28.12
C GLY A 44 31.45 -18.36 26.67
N THR A 45 30.63 -18.98 25.80
CA THR A 45 30.94 -19.23 24.40
C THR A 45 29.75 -18.93 23.52
N PRO A 46 29.95 -18.47 22.27
CA PRO A 46 28.85 -18.25 21.32
C PRO A 46 28.27 -19.54 20.75
N LYS A 47 28.94 -20.70 21.00
CA LYS A 47 28.49 -22.00 20.51
C LYS A 47 27.60 -22.69 21.54
N ASN A 48 26.35 -22.22 21.65
CA ASN A 48 25.38 -22.75 22.62
C ASN A 48 23.97 -22.79 22.04
N LEU A 49 23.03 -23.44 22.71
CA LEU A 49 21.65 -23.59 22.28
C LEU A 49 20.93 -22.24 22.14
N PHE A 50 21.22 -21.26 23.01
CA PHE A 50 20.61 -19.92 22.90
C PHE A 50 21.04 -19.17 21.66
N SER A 51 22.29 -19.36 21.20
CA SER A 51 22.74 -18.81 19.93
C SER A 51 21.97 -19.40 18.74
N VAL A 52 21.64 -20.68 18.78
CA VAL A 52 20.79 -21.33 17.76
C VAL A 52 19.39 -20.72 17.78
N LEU A 53 18.79 -20.53 18.98
CA LEU A 53 17.49 -19.87 19.12
C LEU A 53 17.52 -18.43 18.60
N ALA A 54 18.59 -17.69 18.88
CA ALA A 54 18.78 -16.33 18.32
C ALA A 54 18.77 -16.34 16.78
N VAL A 55 19.50 -17.26 16.14
CA VAL A 55 19.53 -17.40 14.68
C VAL A 55 18.16 -17.76 14.10
N ILE A 56 17.43 -18.69 14.72
CA ILE A 56 16.06 -19.04 14.29
C ILE A 56 15.13 -17.83 14.36
N THR A 57 15.29 -16.97 15.38
CA THR A 57 14.48 -15.76 15.54
C THR A 57 14.76 -14.69 14.47
N VAL A 58 15.94 -14.71 13.84
CA VAL A 58 16.30 -13.77 12.77
C VAL A 58 15.35 -13.89 11.58
N LEU A 59 15.00 -15.11 11.15
CA LEU A 59 14.21 -15.34 9.94
C LEU A 59 12.84 -14.64 9.97
N PRO A 60 11.97 -14.87 10.98
CA PRO A 60 10.68 -14.17 11.04
C PRO A 60 10.84 -12.65 11.25
N THR A 61 11.86 -12.23 12.01
CA THR A 61 12.13 -10.81 12.26
C THR A 61 12.51 -10.10 10.97
N THR A 62 13.39 -10.69 10.16
CA THR A 62 13.81 -10.14 8.87
C THR A 62 12.63 -10.04 7.91
N LYS A 63 11.74 -11.03 7.89
CA LYS A 63 10.51 -10.98 7.06
C LYS A 63 9.64 -9.77 7.43
N ILE A 64 9.45 -9.49 8.71
CA ILE A 64 8.68 -8.33 9.18
C ILE A 64 9.40 -7.03 8.79
N TYR A 65 10.72 -6.96 8.95
CA TYR A 65 11.53 -5.80 8.59
C TYR A 65 11.50 -5.51 7.09
N VAL A 66 11.61 -6.53 6.24
CA VAL A 66 11.48 -6.37 4.79
C VAL A 66 10.10 -5.84 4.40
N GLN A 67 9.01 -6.33 5.02
CA GLN A 67 7.68 -5.77 4.80
C GLN A 67 7.59 -4.30 5.20
N TYR A 68 8.25 -3.88 6.28
CA TYR A 68 8.36 -2.49 6.67
C TYR A 68 9.07 -1.64 5.62
N MET A 69 10.20 -2.12 5.09
CA MET A 69 10.97 -1.43 4.05
C MET A 69 10.22 -1.34 2.72
N MET A 70 9.35 -2.31 2.45
CA MET A 70 8.55 -2.33 1.22
C MET A 70 7.40 -1.31 1.19
N LEU A 71 6.97 -0.80 2.33
CA LEU A 71 5.90 0.20 2.37
C LEU A 71 6.41 1.58 1.97
N PRO A 72 5.61 2.37 1.23
CA PRO A 72 5.96 3.74 0.83
C PRO A 72 6.35 4.62 2.03
N TRP A 73 7.33 5.50 1.83
CA TRP A 73 7.81 6.40 2.88
C TRP A 73 6.92 7.62 3.08
N LYS A 74 6.23 8.06 2.02
CA LYS A 74 5.34 9.21 2.04
C LYS A 74 3.88 8.75 2.01
N ASN A 75 3.10 9.25 2.95
CA ASN A 75 1.65 9.17 2.89
C ASN A 75 1.19 10.39 2.10
N ASN A 76 0.71 10.17 0.87
CA ASN A 76 0.31 11.24 -0.03
C ASN A 76 -1.22 11.40 -0.10
N ALA A 77 -1.98 10.54 0.59
CA ALA A 77 -3.44 10.61 0.56
C ALA A 77 -3.96 11.49 1.71
N ASP A 78 -4.68 12.54 1.34
CA ASP A 78 -5.40 13.39 2.27
C ASP A 78 -6.81 12.82 2.51
N ARG A 79 -7.17 12.71 3.78
CA ARG A 79 -8.46 12.17 4.19
C ARG A 79 -9.60 13.13 3.87
N GLU A 80 -9.40 14.41 4.12
CA GLU A 80 -10.39 15.46 3.86
C GLU A 80 -10.70 15.53 2.35
N TYR A 81 -9.66 15.49 1.53
CA TYR A 81 -9.81 15.43 0.08
C TYR A 81 -10.59 14.18 -0.36
N LEU A 82 -10.28 13.01 0.18
CA LEU A 82 -10.99 11.78 -0.17
C LEU A 82 -12.47 11.83 0.21
N GLU A 83 -12.80 12.36 1.39
CA GLU A 83 -14.18 12.51 1.85
C GLU A 83 -14.94 13.52 0.97
N LYS A 84 -14.27 14.60 0.54
CA LYS A 84 -14.83 15.60 -0.37
C LYS A 84 -15.18 15.01 -1.74
N ILE A 85 -14.24 14.30 -2.38
CA ILE A 85 -14.50 13.70 -3.70
C ILE A 85 -15.55 12.59 -3.63
N LYS A 86 -15.61 11.81 -2.54
CA LYS A 86 -16.68 10.83 -2.33
C LYS A 86 -18.06 11.46 -2.23
N ALA A 87 -18.16 12.62 -1.60
CA ALA A 87 -19.41 13.36 -1.51
C ALA A 87 -19.82 14.02 -2.86
N GLU A 88 -18.83 14.44 -3.65
CA GLU A 88 -19.04 15.06 -4.96
C GLU A 88 -19.44 14.02 -6.04
N TYR A 89 -18.92 12.76 -5.93
CA TYR A 89 -19.14 11.69 -6.90
C TYR A 89 -19.68 10.42 -6.20
N PRO A 90 -20.97 10.37 -5.83
CA PRO A 90 -21.55 9.26 -5.07
C PRO A 90 -21.60 7.93 -5.85
N ASP A 91 -21.56 8.00 -7.17
CA ASP A 91 -21.64 6.86 -8.09
C ASP A 91 -20.27 6.24 -8.43
N VAL A 92 -19.21 6.74 -7.81
CA VAL A 92 -17.83 6.30 -8.03
C VAL A 92 -17.25 5.78 -6.71
N ASP A 93 -16.70 4.57 -6.73
CA ASP A 93 -16.01 4.00 -5.59
C ASP A 93 -14.58 4.50 -5.49
N PHE A 94 -14.25 5.15 -4.38
CA PHE A 94 -12.91 5.69 -4.14
C PHE A 94 -12.15 4.92 -3.06
N TYR A 95 -10.91 4.59 -3.39
CA TYR A 95 -9.94 3.99 -2.49
C TYR A 95 -8.67 4.86 -2.43
N ALA A 96 -7.95 4.79 -1.31
CA ALA A 96 -6.71 5.52 -1.14
C ALA A 96 -5.59 4.59 -0.66
N GLU A 97 -4.34 5.03 -0.86
CA GLU A 97 -3.15 4.33 -0.38
C GLU A 97 -3.09 2.86 -0.80
N LEU A 98 -3.08 2.63 -2.10
CA LEU A 98 -2.90 1.31 -2.66
C LEU A 98 -1.46 1.13 -3.17
N LEU A 99 -0.94 -0.06 -2.96
CA LEU A 99 0.33 -0.50 -3.54
C LEU A 99 0.05 -1.67 -4.47
N MET A 100 0.28 -1.45 -5.75
CA MET A 100 0.20 -2.50 -6.74
C MET A 100 1.60 -2.97 -7.11
N THR A 101 1.83 -4.27 -7.05
CA THR A 101 3.08 -4.89 -7.46
C THR A 101 2.88 -5.54 -8.82
N GLY A 102 3.51 -4.98 -9.85
CA GLY A 102 3.65 -5.62 -11.16
C GLY A 102 4.83 -6.60 -11.18
N LEU A 103 5.10 -7.18 -12.35
CA LEU A 103 6.22 -8.12 -12.52
C LEU A 103 7.57 -7.46 -12.22
N ASP A 104 7.79 -6.26 -12.73
CA ASP A 104 9.10 -5.58 -12.68
C ASP A 104 9.13 -4.38 -11.74
N LYS A 105 7.97 -3.77 -11.46
CA LYS A 105 7.90 -2.50 -10.71
C LYS A 105 6.74 -2.49 -9.72
N ARG A 106 6.88 -1.61 -8.73
CA ARG A 106 5.82 -1.27 -7.78
C ARG A 106 5.23 0.08 -8.12
N TYR A 107 3.90 0.15 -8.10
CA TYR A 107 3.15 1.36 -8.38
C TYR A 107 2.45 1.82 -7.10
N GLU A 108 2.79 3.02 -6.67
CA GLU A 108 2.15 3.68 -5.52
C GLU A 108 0.96 4.48 -6.03
N ILE A 109 -0.23 4.08 -5.63
CA ILE A 109 -1.48 4.74 -6.01
C ILE A 109 -1.97 5.53 -4.81
N THR A 110 -2.08 6.84 -4.97
CA THR A 110 -2.58 7.74 -3.94
C THR A 110 -4.10 7.67 -3.84
N TYR A 111 -4.79 7.79 -4.98
CA TYR A 111 -6.23 7.64 -5.11
C TYR A 111 -6.56 6.72 -6.27
N LEU A 112 -7.55 5.87 -6.08
CA LEU A 112 -8.14 5.00 -7.10
C LEU A 112 -9.63 5.26 -7.14
N ALA A 113 -10.17 5.46 -8.32
CA ALA A 113 -11.59 5.59 -8.60
C ALA A 113 -12.04 4.45 -9.51
N ILE A 114 -13.16 3.83 -9.18
CA ILE A 114 -13.81 2.81 -10.00
C ILE A 114 -15.22 3.32 -10.32
N ASP A 115 -15.54 3.48 -11.60
CA ASP A 115 -16.85 3.93 -12.04
C ASP A 115 -17.85 2.75 -12.17
N LYS A 116 -19.11 3.06 -12.48
CA LYS A 116 -20.17 2.04 -12.68
C LYS A 116 -19.90 1.11 -13.85
N ASP A 117 -19.14 1.56 -14.84
CA ASP A 117 -18.71 0.76 -16.00
C ASP A 117 -17.45 -0.04 -15.70
N GLU A 118 -17.06 -0.13 -14.41
CA GLU A 118 -15.89 -0.85 -13.91
C GLU A 118 -14.54 -0.33 -14.46
N ASN A 119 -14.51 0.88 -15.04
CA ASN A 119 -13.25 1.48 -15.46
C ASN A 119 -12.46 1.98 -14.26
N ILE A 120 -11.16 1.78 -14.32
CA ILE A 120 -10.23 2.11 -13.24
C ILE A 120 -9.47 3.37 -13.58
N THR A 121 -9.62 4.38 -12.75
CA THR A 121 -8.89 5.64 -12.84
C THR A 121 -8.02 5.81 -11.60
N ALA A 122 -6.71 5.87 -11.78
CA ALA A 122 -5.75 5.97 -10.69
C ALA A 122 -5.00 7.30 -10.74
N TYR A 123 -4.70 7.85 -9.57
CA TYR A 123 -3.78 8.96 -9.39
C TYR A 123 -2.57 8.52 -8.56
N SER A 124 -1.37 8.81 -9.05
CA SER A 124 -0.13 8.60 -8.33
C SER A 124 0.55 9.95 -8.07
N GLY A 125 0.79 10.25 -6.80
CA GLY A 125 1.58 11.42 -6.42
C GLY A 125 3.08 11.30 -6.75
N ASN A 126 3.51 10.19 -7.34
CA ASN A 126 4.89 9.99 -7.79
C ASN A 126 5.03 10.36 -9.27
N PRO A 127 5.72 11.46 -9.61
CA PRO A 127 5.88 11.90 -11.00
C PRO A 127 6.68 10.92 -11.88
N LYS A 128 7.42 9.99 -11.25
CA LYS A 128 8.18 8.94 -11.95
C LYS A 128 7.34 7.71 -12.31
N SER A 129 6.05 7.73 -12.01
CA SER A 129 5.14 6.63 -12.37
C SER A 129 4.96 6.57 -13.89
N GLU A 130 5.37 5.48 -14.49
CA GLU A 130 5.23 5.23 -15.93
C GLU A 130 3.80 4.84 -16.24
N LYS A 131 3.04 5.76 -16.86
CA LYS A 131 1.60 5.61 -17.13
C LYS A 131 1.28 4.38 -17.98
N GLU A 132 2.07 4.13 -19.02
CA GLU A 132 1.84 3.02 -19.95
C GLU A 132 2.11 1.65 -19.32
N LEU A 133 3.22 1.53 -18.56
CA LEU A 133 3.58 0.28 -17.89
C LEU A 133 2.57 -0.08 -16.80
N PHE A 134 2.10 0.93 -16.06
CA PHE A 134 1.03 0.75 -15.08
C PHE A 134 -0.24 0.22 -15.75
N SER A 135 -0.72 0.89 -16.79
CA SER A 135 -1.94 0.50 -17.51
C SER A 135 -1.83 -0.91 -18.06
N LYS A 136 -0.70 -1.26 -18.69
CA LYS A 136 -0.44 -2.62 -19.17
C LYS A 136 -0.44 -3.66 -18.04
N ALA A 137 0.21 -3.37 -16.91
CA ALA A 137 0.27 -4.27 -15.78
C ALA A 137 -1.12 -4.54 -15.17
N VAL A 138 -1.95 -3.48 -15.04
CA VAL A 138 -3.31 -3.61 -14.51
C VAL A 138 -4.21 -4.33 -15.50
N VAL A 139 -4.17 -3.98 -16.78
CA VAL A 139 -4.98 -4.65 -17.82
C VAL A 139 -4.61 -6.12 -17.92
N ASN A 140 -3.34 -6.48 -17.91
CA ASN A 140 -2.92 -7.89 -17.91
C ASN A 140 -3.42 -8.66 -16.68
N PHE A 141 -3.41 -8.02 -15.51
CA PHE A 141 -3.93 -8.61 -14.29
C PHE A 141 -5.46 -8.81 -14.39
N LEU A 142 -6.21 -7.84 -14.89
CA LEU A 142 -7.66 -7.91 -15.05
C LEU A 142 -8.05 -8.96 -16.10
N ASN A 143 -7.35 -9.02 -17.22
CA ASN A 143 -7.59 -10.02 -18.27
C ASN A 143 -7.35 -11.46 -17.77
N TYR A 144 -6.41 -11.66 -16.84
CA TYR A 144 -6.22 -12.96 -16.20
C TYR A 144 -7.48 -13.44 -15.44
N TYR A 145 -8.28 -12.50 -14.93
CA TYR A 145 -9.54 -12.77 -14.26
C TYR A 145 -10.77 -12.59 -15.16
N ASN A 146 -10.59 -12.48 -16.50
CA ASN A 146 -11.66 -12.21 -17.47
C ASN A 146 -12.44 -10.91 -17.21
N PHE A 147 -11.74 -9.88 -16.74
CA PHE A 147 -12.29 -8.57 -16.44
C PHE A 147 -11.83 -7.58 -17.50
N ASP A 148 -12.77 -7.04 -18.30
CA ASP A 148 -12.45 -6.04 -19.32
C ASP A 148 -12.73 -4.63 -18.78
N ALA A 149 -11.67 -3.95 -18.34
CA ALA A 149 -11.79 -2.61 -17.79
C ALA A 149 -10.76 -1.66 -18.43
N LYS A 150 -11.19 -0.43 -18.69
CA LYS A 150 -10.28 0.64 -19.14
C LYS A 150 -9.52 1.19 -17.93
N VAL A 151 -8.19 1.21 -18.03
CA VAL A 151 -7.31 1.64 -16.95
C VAL A 151 -6.57 2.90 -17.37
N LYS A 152 -6.63 3.94 -16.54
CA LYS A 152 -5.87 5.18 -16.73
C LYS A 152 -5.13 5.58 -15.46
N LEU A 153 -3.87 5.99 -15.63
CA LEU A 153 -3.06 6.57 -14.55
C LEU A 153 -2.78 8.04 -14.82
N PHE A 154 -3.03 8.86 -13.83
CA PHE A 154 -2.69 10.28 -13.82
C PHE A 154 -1.59 10.55 -12.82
N THR A 155 -0.67 11.44 -13.17
CA THR A 155 0.40 11.91 -12.29
C THR A 155 0.18 13.37 -11.86
N ASP A 156 -0.79 14.06 -12.48
CA ASP A 156 -1.27 15.38 -12.10
C ASP A 156 -2.69 15.25 -11.53
N ILE A 157 -2.90 15.81 -10.34
CA ILE A 157 -4.20 15.78 -9.66
C ILE A 157 -5.27 16.55 -10.42
N ARG A 158 -4.91 17.64 -11.12
CA ARG A 158 -5.83 18.45 -11.91
C ARG A 158 -6.35 17.69 -13.12
N GLU A 159 -5.49 16.89 -13.78
CA GLU A 159 -5.90 16.02 -14.88
C GLU A 159 -6.84 14.92 -14.39
N PHE A 160 -6.54 14.35 -13.20
CA PHE A 160 -7.39 13.36 -12.57
C PHE A 160 -8.78 13.91 -12.25
N GLU A 161 -8.89 15.08 -11.61
CA GLU A 161 -10.17 15.74 -11.32
C GLU A 161 -10.95 16.09 -12.59
N LYS A 162 -10.26 16.62 -13.61
CA LYS A 162 -10.89 16.92 -14.91
C LYS A 162 -11.47 15.66 -15.57
N TYR A 163 -10.80 14.53 -15.40
CA TYR A 163 -11.28 13.27 -15.94
C TYR A 163 -12.48 12.73 -15.15
N LEU A 164 -12.49 12.87 -13.82
CA LEU A 164 -13.63 12.50 -12.98
C LEU A 164 -14.89 13.27 -13.37
N LYS A 165 -14.80 14.60 -13.57
CA LYS A 165 -15.91 15.43 -14.07
C LYS A 165 -16.44 14.96 -15.41
N LYS A 166 -15.57 14.47 -16.30
CA LYS A 166 -15.98 13.95 -17.60
C LYS A 166 -16.74 12.61 -17.48
N ILE A 167 -16.39 11.76 -16.51
CA ILE A 167 -17.09 10.50 -16.26
C ILE A 167 -18.48 10.79 -15.71
N ASP A 168 -18.59 11.69 -14.73
CA ASP A 168 -19.85 12.08 -14.11
C ASP A 168 -20.81 12.73 -15.11
N GLY A 169 -20.30 13.64 -15.95
CA GLY A 169 -21.07 14.27 -17.02
C GLY A 169 -21.60 13.30 -18.10
N LYS A 170 -20.96 12.13 -18.29
CA LYS A 170 -21.48 11.07 -19.14
C LYS A 170 -22.62 10.31 -18.47
N ASN A 171 -22.54 10.06 -17.16
CA ASN A 171 -23.60 9.38 -16.42
C ASN A 171 -24.90 10.20 -16.38
N LEU A 172 -24.81 11.53 -16.38
CA LEU A 172 -25.96 12.43 -16.46
C LEU A 172 -26.63 12.47 -17.85
N SER A 173 -25.94 12.04 -18.91
CA SER A 173 -26.50 12.01 -20.28
C SER A 173 -27.27 10.73 -20.63
N TYR A 174 -27.33 9.74 -19.72
CA TYR A 174 -28.06 8.47 -19.89
C TYR A 174 -29.29 8.34 -19.00
N THR A 175 -29.64 9.39 -18.24
CA THR A 175 -30.91 9.53 -17.51
C THR A 175 -31.86 10.44 -18.24
#